data_5af589ff59df6b47fe8a72ea10f941df
#
_entry.id   5af589ff59df6b47fe8a72ea10f941df
#
_cell.length_a   1.000
_cell.length_b   1.000
_cell.length_c   1.000
_cell.angle_alpha   90.00
_cell.angle_beta   90.00
_cell.angle_gamma   90.00
#
_symmetry.space_group_name_H-M   'P 1'
#
loop_
_entity.id
_entity.type
_entity.pdbx_description
1 polymer ?
#
loop_
_entity_poly.entity_id
_entity_poly.type
_entity_poly.pdbx_seq_one_letter_code
_entity_poly.pdbx_strand_id
1 'polypeptide(L)'
;MHGRALPLLCLLLAMASSAVQANDDDTRRLLNQIDRNLNERERSHLVEETPPDGDPSALITINGTTYSVDATLTDLEPAIYVAINLQQWAKVDQFVEKYQELPGHNPALVLMAQGMVARSKDNHSLAISKLRQAQESDPTMMRAKLELARLLFEDYQSSEAKELFSQISSAGIPDEVRPVIEGFQGALQDRNAWHGSASIGLGYNSNINKENGQEDTFFTCYFFGCFPSVRKMPDPVKSTAMVYDLTLNRRFQLSGNHNLLLRGLSYGNLYDKHKEAKPKNIYYSDNTSIIYAGYNYQDAKNDLSITPLFENNYTNRRTSYQSWGGRVDWKHNLSDRLQVGMNAQHKSLSYKGDLRQYFEGVKENQIGLYGSYLIDAKTVVYGGLNYTRNLQSQQTAQSRSYMANLGIYRAFDAGLNINATALYRQTRHDAQDLFLGGLRKDRQQIYILNVGMPRFAFQGITPNLYLKHTFNNSNIDWAFKYKQTEVALKLEKRF
;
A
#
# COMPACT_ATOMS: atom_id res chain seq x y z
N MET A 1 -15.40 54.15 4.99
CA MET A 1 -15.22 52.96 5.85
C MET A 1 -15.15 51.67 5.00
N HIS A 2 -14.32 51.65 3.93
CA HIS A 2 -14.27 50.55 2.93
C HIS A 2 -13.03 49.65 3.03
N GLY A 3 -12.27 49.75 4.11
CA GLY A 3 -10.93 49.13 4.16
C GLY A 3 -10.77 47.87 4.98
N ARG A 4 -11.78 47.37 5.68
CA ARG A 4 -11.60 46.22 6.61
C ARG A 4 -12.26 44.89 6.20
N ALA A 5 -13.18 44.87 5.24
CA ALA A 5 -13.84 43.65 4.78
C ALA A 5 -12.97 42.83 3.78
N LEU A 6 -12.15 43.50 2.98
CA LEU A 6 -11.29 42.85 1.96
C LEU A 6 -10.21 41.93 2.54
N PRO A 7 -9.50 42.29 3.64
CA PRO A 7 -8.52 41.38 4.22
C PRO A 7 -9.17 40.16 4.89
N LEU A 8 -10.39 40.27 5.43
CA LEU A 8 -11.10 39.16 6.04
C LEU A 8 -11.55 38.12 4.97
N LEU A 9 -11.98 38.57 3.80
CA LEU A 9 -12.38 37.70 2.70
C LEU A 9 -11.20 36.93 2.10
N CYS A 10 -10.07 37.61 1.90
CA CYS A 10 -8.83 36.92 1.46
C CYS A 10 -8.29 35.92 2.51
N LEU A 11 -8.54 36.21 3.76
CA LEU A 11 -8.10 35.36 4.87
C LEU A 11 -8.96 34.10 5.02
N LEU A 12 -10.29 34.21 4.84
CA LEU A 12 -11.23 33.08 4.87
C LEU A 12 -11.08 32.19 3.64
N LEU A 13 -10.70 32.74 2.48
CA LEU A 13 -10.34 31.99 1.28
C LEU A 13 -9.03 31.20 1.45
N ALA A 14 -8.06 31.74 2.20
CA ALA A 14 -6.85 31.01 2.57
C ALA A 14 -7.13 29.83 3.50
N MET A 15 -8.16 29.92 4.38
CA MET A 15 -8.61 28.81 5.23
C MET A 15 -9.33 27.73 4.42
N ALA A 16 -10.12 28.10 3.42
CA ALA A 16 -10.80 27.16 2.52
C ALA A 16 -9.80 26.36 1.68
N SER A 17 -8.73 27.00 1.18
CA SER A 17 -7.70 26.32 0.40
C SER A 17 -6.88 25.29 1.21
N SER A 18 -6.66 25.53 2.49
CA SER A 18 -5.89 24.62 3.36
C SER A 18 -6.66 23.33 3.67
N ALA A 19 -7.99 23.40 3.89
CA ALA A 19 -8.83 22.20 4.08
C ALA A 19 -8.94 21.34 2.81
N VAL A 20 -8.83 21.97 1.63
CA VAL A 20 -8.84 21.28 0.33
C VAL A 20 -7.48 20.64 0.04
N GLN A 21 -6.36 21.18 0.54
CA GLN A 21 -5.03 20.57 0.41
C GLN A 21 -4.91 19.26 1.21
N ALA A 22 -5.44 19.20 2.43
CA ALA A 22 -5.46 17.96 3.22
C ALA A 22 -6.16 16.81 2.48
N ASN A 23 -7.21 17.09 1.73
CA ASN A 23 -7.93 16.09 0.92
C ASN A 23 -7.11 15.53 -0.26
N ASP A 24 -6.21 16.31 -0.86
CA ASP A 24 -5.33 15.82 -1.93
C ASP A 24 -4.19 14.97 -1.38
N ASP A 25 -3.67 15.32 -0.20
CA ASP A 25 -2.66 14.53 0.50
C ASP A 25 -3.16 13.14 0.83
N ASP A 26 -4.41 13.00 1.31
CA ASP A 26 -5.03 11.70 1.57
C ASP A 26 -5.14 10.85 0.30
N THR A 27 -5.50 11.47 -0.82
CA THR A 27 -5.57 10.77 -2.11
C THR A 27 -4.19 10.28 -2.56
N ARG A 28 -3.15 11.11 -2.43
CA ARG A 28 -1.77 10.74 -2.78
C ARG A 28 -1.23 9.64 -1.86
N ARG A 29 -1.50 9.71 -0.56
CA ARG A 29 -1.14 8.66 0.41
C ARG A 29 -1.79 7.34 0.08
N LEU A 30 -3.09 7.36 -0.29
CA LEU A 30 -3.81 6.17 -0.72
C LEU A 30 -3.19 5.58 -1.98
N LEU A 31 -2.88 6.40 -3.00
CA LEU A 31 -2.23 5.94 -4.23
C LEU A 31 -0.86 5.31 -3.93
N ASN A 32 -0.03 5.96 -3.11
CA ASN A 32 1.26 5.40 -2.70
C ASN A 32 1.11 4.08 -1.91
N GLN A 33 0.04 3.92 -1.12
CA GLN A 33 -0.28 2.66 -0.46
C GLN A 33 -0.68 1.58 -1.46
N ILE A 34 -1.51 1.93 -2.45
CA ILE A 34 -1.94 1.04 -3.52
C ILE A 34 -0.74 0.58 -4.35
N ASP A 35 0.09 1.51 -4.83
CA ASP A 35 1.28 1.22 -5.63
C ASP A 35 2.26 0.32 -4.87
N ARG A 36 2.46 0.55 -3.57
CA ARG A 36 3.26 -0.32 -2.72
C ARG A 36 2.68 -1.73 -2.64
N ASN A 37 1.38 -1.87 -2.36
CA ASN A 37 0.74 -3.17 -2.25
C ASN A 37 0.80 -3.95 -3.57
N LEU A 38 0.65 -3.28 -4.71
CA LEU A 38 0.81 -3.88 -6.04
C LEU A 38 2.25 -4.35 -6.26
N ASN A 39 3.25 -3.52 -5.96
CA ASN A 39 4.66 -3.86 -6.12
C ASN A 39 5.10 -5.01 -5.19
N GLU A 40 4.62 -5.04 -3.93
CA GLU A 40 4.86 -6.16 -3.00
C GLU A 40 4.25 -7.45 -3.54
N ARG A 41 3.09 -7.39 -4.17
CA ARG A 41 2.42 -8.53 -4.79
C ARG A 41 3.12 -9.05 -6.04
N GLU A 42 3.58 -8.18 -6.93
CA GLU A 42 4.39 -8.58 -8.09
C GLU A 42 5.63 -9.38 -7.68
N ARG A 43 6.25 -9.02 -6.54
CA ARG A 43 7.43 -9.72 -6.00
C ARG A 43 7.09 -11.07 -5.33
N SER A 44 5.88 -11.24 -4.79
CA SER A 44 5.48 -12.48 -4.10
C SER A 44 5.07 -13.60 -5.05
N HIS A 45 4.73 -13.31 -6.31
CA HIS A 45 4.30 -14.30 -7.30
C HIS A 45 5.41 -15.13 -7.96
N LEU A 46 6.63 -15.06 -7.48
CA LEU A 46 7.73 -15.91 -7.95
C LEU A 46 7.68 -17.36 -7.37
N VAL A 47 6.59 -17.74 -6.68
CA VAL A 47 6.42 -19.06 -6.05
C VAL A 47 5.34 -19.87 -6.77
N GLU A 48 5.72 -21.07 -7.15
CA GLU A 48 5.07 -22.14 -7.93
C GLU A 48 3.56 -22.33 -7.82
N GLU A 49 2.93 -22.70 -8.96
CA GLU A 49 1.57 -23.26 -9.06
C GLU A 49 1.52 -24.68 -8.51
N THR A 50 0.49 -24.99 -7.72
CA THR A 50 0.25 -26.30 -7.12
C THR A 50 -0.66 -27.17 -7.98
N PRO A 51 -0.32 -28.44 -8.31
CA PRO A 51 -1.23 -29.35 -9.02
C PRO A 51 -2.34 -29.91 -8.10
N PRO A 52 -3.49 -30.35 -8.64
CA PRO A 52 -4.64 -30.78 -7.87
C PRO A 52 -4.51 -32.18 -7.25
N ASP A 53 -5.21 -32.39 -6.11
CA ASP A 53 -5.30 -33.65 -5.37
C ASP A 53 -5.89 -34.82 -6.16
N GLY A 54 -5.29 -35.99 -5.99
CA GLY A 54 -5.73 -37.27 -6.59
C GLY A 54 -6.20 -38.32 -5.56
N ASP A 55 -6.94 -39.31 -6.05
CA ASP A 55 -7.67 -40.42 -5.41
C ASP A 55 -6.93 -41.18 -4.27
N PRO A 56 -7.61 -41.53 -3.14
CA PRO A 56 -7.05 -42.17 -1.94
C PRO A 56 -6.93 -43.70 -2.05
N SER A 57 -6.35 -44.29 -3.09
CA SER A 57 -6.05 -45.73 -3.13
C SER A 57 -4.60 -46.03 -2.73
N ALA A 58 -4.29 -47.24 -2.22
CA ALA A 58 -2.93 -47.67 -1.91
C ALA A 58 -2.01 -47.81 -3.12
N LEU A 59 -2.37 -47.18 -4.21
CA LEU A 59 -1.73 -47.17 -5.50
C LEU A 59 -1.12 -45.82 -5.74
N ILE A 60 0.17 -45.73 -6.07
CA ILE A 60 0.81 -44.51 -6.50
C ILE A 60 0.82 -44.43 -8.03
N THR A 61 0.38 -43.34 -8.58
CA THR A 61 0.36 -43.13 -10.04
C THR A 61 1.50 -42.21 -10.45
N ILE A 62 2.38 -42.73 -11.30
CA ILE A 62 3.53 -42.00 -11.87
C ILE A 62 3.37 -42.03 -13.38
N ASN A 63 3.28 -40.85 -14.02
CA ASN A 63 3.13 -40.72 -15.48
C ASN A 63 2.00 -41.60 -16.08
N GLY A 64 0.87 -41.71 -15.36
CA GLY A 64 -0.29 -42.51 -15.79
C GLY A 64 -0.18 -44.01 -15.51
N THR A 65 0.92 -44.50 -14.95
CA THR A 65 1.11 -45.89 -14.54
C THR A 65 0.89 -46.01 -13.04
N THR A 66 0.07 -46.95 -12.63
CA THR A 66 -0.29 -47.18 -11.23
C THR A 66 0.51 -48.34 -10.64
N TYR A 67 1.18 -48.09 -9.52
CA TYR A 67 2.00 -49.07 -8.80
C TYR A 67 1.39 -49.43 -7.45
N SER A 68 1.41 -50.73 -7.08
CA SER A 68 1.05 -51.18 -5.74
C SER A 68 2.22 -50.92 -4.80
N VAL A 69 1.93 -50.47 -3.58
CA VAL A 69 2.91 -50.22 -2.53
C VAL A 69 2.62 -51.17 -1.38
N ASP A 70 3.54 -52.11 -1.12
CA ASP A 70 3.40 -53.04 -0.01
C ASP A 70 3.79 -52.37 1.32
N ALA A 71 3.23 -52.88 2.42
CA ALA A 71 3.48 -52.31 3.75
C ALA A 71 4.82 -52.80 4.35
N THR A 72 5.92 -52.48 3.62
CA THR A 72 7.30 -52.77 4.07
C THR A 72 8.10 -51.47 4.13
N LEU A 73 9.21 -51.44 4.91
CA LEU A 73 10.08 -50.28 5.00
C LEU A 73 10.67 -49.90 3.61
N THR A 74 11.05 -50.95 2.84
CA THR A 74 11.70 -50.80 1.53
C THR A 74 10.78 -50.22 0.46
N ASP A 75 9.46 -50.38 0.56
CA ASP A 75 8.48 -49.91 -0.41
C ASP A 75 7.82 -48.59 0.03
N LEU A 76 7.52 -48.47 1.35
CA LEU A 76 6.85 -47.27 1.89
C LEU A 76 7.79 -46.04 1.92
N GLU A 77 9.09 -46.21 2.21
CA GLU A 77 10.02 -45.11 2.28
C GLU A 77 10.15 -44.39 0.94
N PRO A 78 10.46 -45.04 -0.21
CA PRO A 78 10.45 -44.38 -1.52
C PRO A 78 9.07 -43.86 -1.93
N ALA A 79 7.98 -44.58 -1.57
CA ALA A 79 6.61 -44.19 -1.89
C ALA A 79 6.23 -42.85 -1.21
N ILE A 80 6.66 -42.63 0.05
CA ILE A 80 6.45 -41.38 0.77
C ILE A 80 7.15 -40.22 0.00
N TYR A 81 8.43 -40.40 -0.39
CA TYR A 81 9.15 -39.39 -1.17
C TYR A 81 8.48 -39.08 -2.51
N VAL A 82 8.02 -40.11 -3.23
CA VAL A 82 7.34 -39.94 -4.51
C VAL A 82 5.99 -39.24 -4.32
N ALA A 83 5.20 -39.66 -3.31
CA ALA A 83 3.92 -39.03 -3.01
C ALA A 83 4.08 -37.55 -2.62
N ILE A 84 5.10 -37.19 -1.85
CA ILE A 84 5.44 -35.80 -1.53
C ILE A 84 5.79 -35.03 -2.83
N ASN A 85 6.65 -35.58 -3.70
CA ASN A 85 7.03 -34.93 -4.96
C ASN A 85 5.85 -34.76 -5.93
N LEU A 86 4.90 -35.67 -5.91
CA LEU A 86 3.67 -35.62 -6.72
C LEU A 86 2.54 -34.87 -6.00
N GLN A 87 2.81 -34.33 -4.81
CA GLN A 87 1.83 -33.59 -3.98
C GLN A 87 0.54 -34.38 -3.68
N GLN A 88 0.62 -35.71 -3.60
CA GLN A 88 -0.49 -36.61 -3.28
C GLN A 88 -0.68 -36.71 -1.75
N TRP A 89 -1.11 -35.61 -1.14
CA TRP A 89 -1.07 -35.44 0.34
C TRP A 89 -1.87 -36.48 1.11
N ALA A 90 -3.05 -36.90 0.59
CA ALA A 90 -3.83 -37.97 1.19
C ALA A 90 -3.07 -39.31 1.21
N LYS A 91 -2.25 -39.59 0.19
CA LYS A 91 -1.41 -40.79 0.16
C LYS A 91 -0.20 -40.65 1.06
N VAL A 92 0.37 -39.44 1.19
CA VAL A 92 1.43 -39.20 2.17
C VAL A 92 0.94 -39.51 3.57
N ASP A 93 -0.23 -39.01 3.98
CA ASP A 93 -0.83 -39.32 5.28
C ASP A 93 -0.99 -40.84 5.47
N GLN A 94 -1.57 -41.54 4.48
CA GLN A 94 -1.81 -42.98 4.52
C GLN A 94 -0.50 -43.81 4.61
N PHE A 95 0.50 -43.44 3.79
CA PHE A 95 1.80 -44.16 3.81
C PHE A 95 2.57 -43.90 5.08
N VAL A 96 2.55 -42.69 5.62
CA VAL A 96 3.18 -42.31 6.89
C VAL A 96 2.53 -43.07 8.06
N GLU A 97 1.20 -43.17 8.09
CA GLU A 97 0.50 -43.95 9.10
C GLU A 97 0.95 -45.44 9.15
N LYS A 98 1.01 -46.09 7.98
CA LYS A 98 1.52 -47.47 7.87
C LYS A 98 3.01 -47.60 8.19
N TYR A 99 3.82 -46.64 7.74
CA TYR A 99 5.28 -46.63 7.87
C TYR A 99 5.71 -46.53 9.36
N GLN A 100 5.05 -45.63 10.11
CA GLN A 100 5.38 -45.44 11.54
C GLN A 100 5.03 -46.62 12.45
N GLU A 101 4.15 -47.53 12.00
CA GLU A 101 3.83 -48.79 12.72
C GLU A 101 4.91 -49.85 12.54
N LEU A 102 5.77 -49.73 11.55
CA LEU A 102 6.80 -50.73 11.28
C LEU A 102 8.02 -50.52 12.18
N PRO A 103 8.53 -51.61 12.80
CA PRO A 103 9.77 -51.53 13.58
C PRO A 103 10.96 -51.16 12.70
N GLY A 104 11.77 -50.17 13.13
CA GLY A 104 12.94 -49.70 12.38
C GLY A 104 12.62 -48.59 11.38
N HIS A 105 11.41 -48.00 11.36
CA HIS A 105 11.11 -46.83 10.54
C HIS A 105 12.02 -45.63 10.90
N ASN A 106 12.23 -44.76 9.95
CA ASN A 106 12.98 -43.52 10.17
C ASN A 106 12.08 -42.42 10.73
N PRO A 107 12.23 -42.01 12.03
CA PRO A 107 11.39 -40.97 12.63
C PRO A 107 11.54 -39.59 11.92
N ALA A 108 12.71 -39.28 11.39
CA ALA A 108 12.94 -38.00 10.68
C ALA A 108 12.12 -37.93 9.39
N LEU A 109 11.96 -39.06 8.66
CA LEU A 109 11.12 -39.12 7.47
C LEU A 109 9.64 -38.92 7.83
N VAL A 110 9.15 -39.54 8.90
CA VAL A 110 7.78 -39.37 9.40
C VAL A 110 7.52 -37.89 9.72
N LEU A 111 8.40 -37.28 10.50
CA LEU A 111 8.29 -35.86 10.88
C LEU A 111 8.35 -34.94 9.68
N MET A 112 9.25 -35.20 8.72
CA MET A 112 9.34 -34.44 7.49
C MET A 112 8.05 -34.52 6.68
N ALA A 113 7.51 -35.72 6.47
CA ALA A 113 6.28 -35.92 5.72
C ALA A 113 5.08 -35.23 6.40
N GLN A 114 4.94 -35.35 7.74
CA GLN A 114 3.93 -34.64 8.52
C GLN A 114 4.08 -33.11 8.38
N GLY A 115 5.31 -32.59 8.33
CA GLY A 115 5.60 -31.21 8.09
C GLY A 115 5.12 -30.75 6.70
N MET A 116 5.37 -31.55 5.67
CA MET A 116 4.94 -31.26 4.30
C MET A 116 3.41 -31.29 4.16
N VAL A 117 2.73 -32.23 4.81
CA VAL A 117 1.26 -32.26 4.87
C VAL A 117 0.70 -31.04 5.63
N ALA A 118 1.32 -30.62 6.72
CA ALA A 118 0.92 -29.41 7.43
C ALA A 118 1.07 -28.17 6.55
N ARG A 119 2.15 -28.09 5.75
CA ARG A 119 2.36 -27.02 4.76
C ARG A 119 1.24 -26.99 3.71
N SER A 120 0.87 -28.16 3.16
CA SER A 120 -0.21 -28.26 2.15
C SER A 120 -1.56 -27.81 2.69
N LYS A 121 -1.77 -27.93 4.01
CA LYS A 121 -2.95 -27.41 4.72
C LYS A 121 -2.77 -25.96 5.20
N ASP A 122 -1.75 -25.27 4.70
CA ASP A 122 -1.46 -23.86 4.97
C ASP A 122 -1.19 -23.55 6.46
N ASN A 123 -0.74 -24.58 7.20
CA ASN A 123 -0.35 -24.47 8.60
C ASN A 123 1.18 -24.39 8.76
N HIS A 124 1.73 -23.20 8.41
CA HIS A 124 3.17 -22.96 8.41
C HIS A 124 3.83 -23.19 9.77
N SER A 125 3.18 -22.78 10.86
CA SER A 125 3.72 -22.94 12.22
C SER A 125 3.93 -24.41 12.59
N LEU A 126 2.92 -25.27 12.34
CA LEU A 126 3.03 -26.70 12.57
C LEU A 126 4.08 -27.34 11.66
N ALA A 127 4.11 -26.94 10.37
CA ALA A 127 5.06 -27.44 9.40
C ALA A 127 6.51 -27.12 9.79
N ILE A 128 6.81 -25.88 10.20
CA ILE A 128 8.13 -25.48 10.72
C ILE A 128 8.51 -26.32 11.95
N SER A 129 7.59 -26.46 12.90
CA SER A 129 7.83 -27.26 14.12
C SER A 129 8.20 -28.71 13.78
N LYS A 130 7.46 -29.35 12.87
CA LYS A 130 7.71 -30.74 12.45
C LYS A 130 9.03 -30.90 11.69
N LEU A 131 9.35 -29.96 10.80
CA LEU A 131 10.61 -29.99 10.05
C LEU A 131 11.83 -29.72 10.95
N ARG A 132 11.72 -28.87 11.97
CA ARG A 132 12.77 -28.69 12.98
C ARG A 132 13.00 -29.99 13.77
N GLN A 133 11.94 -30.65 14.23
CA GLN A 133 12.06 -31.96 14.89
C GLN A 133 12.67 -33.04 13.97
N ALA A 134 12.33 -33.01 12.66
CA ALA A 134 12.95 -33.92 11.69
C ALA A 134 14.47 -33.68 11.58
N GLN A 135 14.89 -32.43 11.52
CA GLN A 135 16.31 -32.05 11.47
C GLN A 135 17.06 -32.36 12.77
N GLU A 136 16.40 -32.23 13.93
CA GLU A 136 16.96 -32.63 15.23
C GLU A 136 17.13 -34.15 15.32
N SER A 137 16.17 -34.92 14.79
CA SER A 137 16.20 -36.39 14.75
C SER A 137 17.27 -36.92 13.79
N ASP A 138 17.43 -36.31 12.64
CA ASP A 138 18.49 -36.62 11.65
C ASP A 138 19.07 -35.33 11.04
N PRO A 139 20.17 -34.79 11.62
CA PRO A 139 20.83 -33.60 11.09
C PRO A 139 21.44 -33.78 9.68
N THR A 140 21.59 -35.02 9.21
CA THR A 140 22.16 -35.34 7.90
C THR A 140 21.11 -35.38 6.79
N MET A 141 19.82 -35.42 7.13
CA MET A 141 18.71 -35.46 6.18
C MET A 141 18.62 -34.15 5.40
N MET A 142 19.34 -34.08 4.28
CA MET A 142 19.43 -32.86 3.42
C MET A 142 18.05 -32.40 2.95
N ARG A 143 17.14 -33.33 2.66
CA ARG A 143 15.76 -33.02 2.21
C ARG A 143 14.98 -32.26 3.27
N ALA A 144 14.98 -32.72 4.52
CA ALA A 144 14.29 -32.01 5.61
C ALA A 144 14.87 -30.61 5.82
N LYS A 145 16.20 -30.45 5.73
CA LYS A 145 16.86 -29.16 5.84
C LYS A 145 16.44 -28.20 4.72
N LEU A 146 16.34 -28.68 3.48
CA LEU A 146 15.93 -27.89 2.32
C LEU A 146 14.46 -27.45 2.46
N GLU A 147 13.57 -28.36 2.84
CA GLU A 147 12.15 -28.05 3.02
C GLU A 147 11.94 -27.07 4.19
N LEU A 148 12.71 -27.20 5.28
CA LEU A 148 12.70 -26.23 6.37
C LEU A 148 13.16 -24.85 5.90
N ALA A 149 14.25 -24.77 5.13
CA ALA A 149 14.76 -23.50 4.59
C ALA A 149 13.72 -22.82 3.68
N ARG A 150 13.04 -23.58 2.80
CA ARG A 150 11.97 -23.09 1.94
C ARG A 150 10.80 -22.56 2.77
N LEU A 151 10.37 -23.32 3.78
CA LEU A 151 9.23 -22.94 4.61
C LEU A 151 9.52 -21.70 5.47
N LEU A 152 10.73 -21.57 6.00
CA LEU A 152 11.18 -20.36 6.70
C LEU A 152 11.25 -19.15 5.76
N PHE A 153 11.63 -19.37 4.50
CA PHE A 153 11.56 -18.33 3.48
C PHE A 153 10.12 -17.89 3.23
N GLU A 154 9.18 -18.82 3.06
CA GLU A 154 7.76 -18.53 2.87
C GLU A 154 7.15 -17.80 4.09
N ASP A 155 7.58 -18.18 5.29
CA ASP A 155 7.13 -17.57 6.56
C ASP A 155 7.89 -16.29 6.93
N TYR A 156 8.69 -15.73 6.03
CA TYR A 156 9.46 -14.50 6.25
C TYR A 156 10.50 -14.56 7.39
N GLN A 157 10.90 -15.72 7.85
CA GLN A 157 12.02 -15.92 8.78
C GLN A 157 13.35 -15.90 8.03
N SER A 158 13.66 -14.78 7.39
CA SER A 158 14.68 -14.64 6.35
C SER A 158 16.12 -14.91 6.83
N SER A 159 16.45 -14.57 8.08
CA SER A 159 17.80 -14.79 8.61
C SER A 159 18.11 -16.28 8.78
N GLU A 160 17.18 -17.03 9.36
CA GLU A 160 17.33 -18.48 9.56
C GLU A 160 17.28 -19.24 8.22
N ALA A 161 16.37 -18.84 7.30
CA ALA A 161 16.33 -19.37 5.96
C ALA A 161 17.67 -19.17 5.22
N LYS A 162 18.26 -17.98 5.31
CA LYS A 162 19.55 -17.65 4.69
C LYS A 162 20.67 -18.51 5.24
N GLU A 163 20.69 -18.72 6.55
CA GLU A 163 21.69 -19.59 7.20
C GLU A 163 21.60 -21.02 6.70
N LEU A 164 20.38 -21.61 6.68
CA LEU A 164 20.15 -22.96 6.19
C LEU A 164 20.52 -23.12 4.71
N PHE A 165 20.12 -22.18 3.83
CA PHE A 165 20.52 -22.23 2.43
C PHE A 165 22.05 -22.13 2.25
N SER A 166 22.73 -21.36 3.09
CA SER A 166 24.22 -21.29 3.07
C SER A 166 24.85 -22.61 3.49
N GLN A 167 24.32 -23.27 4.55
CA GLN A 167 24.77 -24.58 4.99
C GLN A 167 24.55 -25.64 3.90
N ILE A 168 23.39 -25.63 3.23
CA ILE A 168 23.07 -26.54 2.12
C ILE A 168 24.06 -26.34 0.96
N SER A 169 24.30 -25.08 0.55
CA SER A 169 25.24 -24.76 -0.53
C SER A 169 26.66 -25.26 -0.23
N SER A 170 27.10 -25.15 1.03
CA SER A 170 28.47 -25.60 1.42
C SER A 170 28.62 -27.12 1.53
N ALA A 171 27.52 -27.87 1.64
CA ALA A 171 27.55 -29.34 1.77
C ALA A 171 27.74 -30.09 0.43
N GLY A 172 27.86 -29.38 -0.71
CA GLY A 172 28.04 -29.98 -2.02
C GLY A 172 26.76 -30.53 -2.63
N ILE A 173 25.94 -29.61 -3.14
CA ILE A 173 24.66 -29.93 -3.78
C ILE A 173 24.83 -30.35 -5.25
N PRO A 174 23.93 -31.22 -5.78
CA PRO A 174 23.85 -31.51 -7.20
C PRO A 174 23.65 -30.22 -8.04
N ASP A 175 24.23 -30.21 -9.25
CA ASP A 175 24.18 -29.02 -10.11
C ASP A 175 22.77 -28.65 -10.53
N GLU A 176 21.85 -29.61 -10.59
CA GLU A 176 20.43 -29.38 -10.91
C GLU A 176 19.68 -28.58 -9.83
N VAL A 177 20.09 -28.69 -8.57
CA VAL A 177 19.46 -28.01 -7.42
C VAL A 177 20.07 -26.62 -7.17
N ARG A 178 21.31 -26.41 -7.58
CA ARG A 178 22.07 -25.18 -7.35
C ARG A 178 21.33 -23.91 -7.79
N PRO A 179 20.75 -23.82 -9.03
CA PRO A 179 20.02 -22.61 -9.45
C PRO A 179 18.82 -22.25 -8.57
N VAL A 180 18.14 -23.27 -8.04
CA VAL A 180 17.00 -23.09 -7.14
C VAL A 180 17.44 -22.42 -5.83
N ILE A 181 18.53 -22.92 -5.24
CA ILE A 181 19.08 -22.37 -3.99
C ILE A 181 19.61 -20.95 -4.19
N GLU A 182 20.34 -20.72 -5.28
CA GLU A 182 20.83 -19.39 -5.65
C GLU A 182 19.64 -18.40 -5.85
N GLY A 183 18.54 -18.87 -6.43
CA GLY A 183 17.30 -18.10 -6.55
C GLY A 183 16.73 -17.66 -5.19
N PHE A 184 16.65 -18.59 -4.22
CA PHE A 184 16.20 -18.26 -2.86
C PHE A 184 17.17 -17.30 -2.14
N GLN A 185 18.49 -17.51 -2.29
CA GLN A 185 19.49 -16.62 -1.71
C GLN A 185 19.42 -15.21 -2.30
N GLY A 186 19.23 -15.09 -3.62
CA GLY A 186 19.01 -13.82 -4.31
C GLY A 186 17.74 -13.11 -3.81
N ALA A 187 16.62 -13.84 -3.67
CA ALA A 187 15.37 -13.31 -3.15
C ALA A 187 15.48 -12.86 -1.69
N LEU A 188 16.23 -13.58 -0.84
CA LEU A 188 16.52 -13.17 0.53
C LEU A 188 17.39 -11.92 0.60
N GLN A 189 18.34 -11.77 -0.31
CA GLN A 189 19.16 -10.56 -0.41
C GLN A 189 18.29 -9.37 -0.82
N ASP A 190 17.40 -9.56 -1.79
CA ASP A 190 16.44 -8.52 -2.21
C ASP A 190 15.52 -8.11 -1.06
N ARG A 191 14.94 -9.05 -0.30
CA ARG A 191 14.08 -8.74 0.86
C ARG A 191 14.73 -7.81 1.88
N ASN A 192 16.02 -7.89 2.07
CA ASN A 192 16.81 -7.07 2.99
C ASN A 192 17.34 -5.77 2.39
N ALA A 193 17.10 -5.53 1.12
CA ALA A 193 17.53 -4.31 0.43
C ALA A 193 16.61 -3.12 0.75
N TRP A 194 17.05 -1.95 0.32
CA TRP A 194 16.19 -0.79 0.23
C TRP A 194 15.29 -0.92 -0.99
N HIS A 195 14.00 -0.75 -0.78
CA HIS A 195 13.01 -0.73 -1.84
C HIS A 195 12.37 0.63 -1.93
N GLY A 196 12.09 1.06 -3.13
CA GLY A 196 11.45 2.34 -3.32
C GLY A 196 11.20 2.67 -4.77
N SER A 197 10.73 3.88 -4.95
CA SER A 197 10.59 4.49 -6.27
C SER A 197 10.92 5.97 -6.19
N ALA A 198 11.54 6.48 -7.22
CA ALA A 198 11.73 7.90 -7.42
C ALA A 198 11.13 8.27 -8.78
N SER A 199 10.24 9.24 -8.81
CA SER A 199 9.69 9.77 -10.04
C SER A 199 9.80 11.29 -10.10
N ILE A 200 10.08 11.81 -11.28
CA ILE A 200 10.07 13.24 -11.60
C ILE A 200 9.40 13.42 -12.95
N GLY A 201 8.66 14.50 -13.12
CA GLY A 201 7.97 14.73 -14.36
C GLY A 201 7.56 16.18 -14.59
N LEU A 202 7.14 16.45 -15.81
CA LEU A 202 6.55 17.72 -16.20
C LEU A 202 5.06 17.52 -16.45
N GLY A 203 4.26 18.45 -15.96
CA GLY A 203 2.82 18.37 -16.05
C GLY A 203 2.14 19.72 -16.20
N TYR A 204 0.84 19.63 -16.25
CA TYR A 204 -0.07 20.75 -16.31
C TYR A 204 -1.24 20.52 -15.36
N ASN A 205 -1.65 21.58 -14.67
CA ASN A 205 -2.81 21.60 -13.81
C ASN A 205 -3.74 22.76 -14.21
N SER A 206 -4.98 22.43 -14.48
CA SER A 206 -5.96 23.40 -14.99
C SER A 206 -6.53 24.34 -13.92
N ASN A 207 -6.28 24.08 -12.62
CA ASN A 207 -6.90 24.81 -11.51
C ASN A 207 -6.11 24.61 -10.21
N ILE A 208 -4.92 25.24 -10.10
CA ILE A 208 -4.03 25.07 -8.94
C ILE A 208 -4.55 25.70 -7.66
N ASN A 209 -5.43 26.71 -7.77
CA ASN A 209 -6.08 27.39 -6.64
C ASN A 209 -7.42 26.78 -6.23
N LYS A 210 -7.96 25.79 -7.01
CA LYS A 210 -9.24 25.09 -6.75
C LYS A 210 -10.44 26.04 -6.65
N GLU A 211 -10.41 27.10 -7.41
CA GLU A 211 -11.45 28.14 -7.49
C GLU A 211 -12.36 27.92 -8.69
N ASN A 212 -13.46 28.65 -8.76
CA ASN A 212 -14.47 28.48 -9.80
C ASN A 212 -14.79 29.74 -10.62
N GLY A 213 -14.33 30.91 -10.18
CA GLY A 213 -14.61 32.19 -10.83
C GLY A 213 -16.07 32.62 -10.77
N GLN A 214 -16.92 31.98 -9.93
CA GLN A 214 -18.34 32.30 -9.85
C GLN A 214 -18.58 33.69 -9.26
N GLU A 215 -19.58 34.36 -9.81
CA GLU A 215 -20.20 35.56 -9.21
C GLU A 215 -21.53 35.16 -8.56
N ASP A 216 -21.73 35.62 -7.36
CA ASP A 216 -22.96 35.38 -6.61
C ASP A 216 -23.47 36.70 -6.02
N THR A 217 -24.77 36.95 -6.17
CA THR A 217 -25.43 38.15 -5.64
C THR A 217 -26.17 37.78 -4.35
N PHE A 218 -25.85 38.44 -3.28
CA PHE A 218 -26.54 38.29 -1.99
C PHE A 218 -27.00 39.64 -1.47
N PHE A 219 -28.03 39.64 -0.62
CA PHE A 219 -28.57 40.85 -0.03
C PHE A 219 -27.89 41.11 1.31
N THR A 220 -27.30 42.29 1.47
CA THR A 220 -26.86 42.79 2.76
C THR A 220 -27.96 43.69 3.33
N CYS A 221 -28.56 43.29 4.44
CA CYS A 221 -29.64 44.03 5.06
C CYS A 221 -29.13 44.88 6.23
N TYR A 222 -29.46 46.14 6.22
CA TYR A 222 -29.26 47.10 7.28
C TYR A 222 -30.63 47.51 7.86
N PHE A 223 -30.65 48.28 8.95
CA PHE A 223 -31.89 48.73 9.54
C PHE A 223 -32.76 49.64 8.60
N PHE A 224 -32.13 50.20 7.56
CA PHE A 224 -32.77 51.08 6.59
C PHE A 224 -33.03 50.41 5.22
N GLY A 225 -32.77 49.13 5.07
CA GLY A 225 -33.07 48.39 3.83
C GLY A 225 -32.08 47.31 3.49
N CYS A 226 -32.48 46.44 2.56
CA CYS A 226 -31.61 45.39 1.99
C CYS A 226 -31.05 45.81 0.63
N PHE A 227 -29.74 45.68 0.45
CA PHE A 227 -29.06 46.12 -0.79
C PHE A 227 -28.37 44.91 -1.44
N PRO A 228 -28.43 44.74 -2.75
CA PRO A 228 -27.72 43.70 -3.43
C PRO A 228 -26.22 43.95 -3.32
N SER A 229 -25.49 42.95 -2.98
CA SER A 229 -24.04 42.89 -2.93
C SER A 229 -23.55 41.77 -3.82
N VAL A 230 -22.51 42.01 -4.64
CA VAL A 230 -21.92 40.98 -5.49
C VAL A 230 -20.61 40.53 -4.89
N ARG A 231 -20.45 39.19 -4.76
CA ARG A 231 -19.16 38.58 -4.46
C ARG A 231 -18.70 37.79 -5.66
N LYS A 232 -17.42 37.93 -6.00
CA LYS A 232 -16.76 37.19 -7.07
C LYS A 232 -15.65 36.34 -6.50
N MET A 233 -15.70 35.03 -6.80
CA MET A 233 -14.61 34.10 -6.48
C MET A 233 -13.44 34.29 -7.47
N PRO A 234 -12.21 34.05 -7.02
CA PRO A 234 -11.06 34.07 -7.92
C PRO A 234 -11.24 33.10 -9.11
N ASP A 235 -10.74 33.50 -10.27
CA ASP A 235 -10.74 32.62 -11.43
C ASP A 235 -9.79 31.45 -11.24
N PRO A 236 -10.06 30.29 -11.88
CA PRO A 236 -9.15 29.14 -11.90
C PRO A 236 -7.77 29.51 -12.49
N VAL A 237 -6.73 29.27 -11.72
CA VAL A 237 -5.35 29.50 -12.16
C VAL A 237 -4.79 28.23 -12.80
N LYS A 238 -4.41 28.34 -14.07
CA LYS A 238 -3.76 27.26 -14.84
C LYS A 238 -2.25 27.41 -14.73
N SER A 239 -1.54 26.29 -14.54
CA SER A 239 -0.08 26.30 -14.44
C SER A 239 0.56 25.03 -14.97
N THR A 240 1.74 25.17 -15.55
CA THR A 240 2.69 24.08 -15.66
C THR A 240 3.24 23.71 -14.29
N ALA A 241 3.67 22.47 -14.13
CA ALA A 241 4.20 21.96 -12.89
C ALA A 241 5.37 21.00 -13.15
N MET A 242 6.38 21.06 -12.31
CA MET A 242 7.27 19.94 -12.07
C MET A 242 6.67 19.12 -10.93
N VAL A 243 6.45 17.83 -11.15
CA VAL A 243 5.87 16.90 -10.17
C VAL A 243 6.93 15.88 -9.76
N TYR A 244 6.95 15.49 -8.51
CA TYR A 244 7.84 14.44 -8.05
C TYR A 244 7.17 13.58 -6.96
N ASP A 245 7.58 12.32 -6.90
CA ASP A 245 7.23 11.38 -5.84
C ASP A 245 8.49 10.54 -5.51
N LEU A 246 8.75 10.37 -4.24
CA LEU A 246 9.83 9.56 -3.70
C LEU A 246 9.26 8.66 -2.62
N THR A 247 9.48 7.35 -2.75
CA THR A 247 9.16 6.36 -1.71
C THR A 247 10.42 5.59 -1.34
N LEU A 248 10.56 5.26 -0.06
CA LEU A 248 11.67 4.47 0.45
C LEU A 248 11.13 3.55 1.54
N ASN A 249 11.53 2.28 1.52
CA ASN A 249 11.10 1.28 2.46
C ASN A 249 12.20 0.26 2.72
N ARG A 250 12.40 -0.11 3.99
CA ARG A 250 13.27 -1.22 4.38
C ARG A 250 12.76 -1.88 5.64
N ARG A 251 12.83 -3.20 5.67
CA ARG A 251 12.64 -4.00 6.88
C ARG A 251 13.99 -4.52 7.35
N PHE A 252 14.27 -4.35 8.62
CA PHE A 252 15.45 -4.89 9.30
C PHE A 252 14.95 -6.01 10.21
N GLN A 253 15.23 -7.24 9.85
CA GLN A 253 14.82 -8.39 10.67
C GLN A 253 15.56 -8.37 12.01
N LEU A 254 14.80 -8.50 13.09
CA LEU A 254 15.32 -8.58 14.46
C LEU A 254 15.50 -10.05 14.87
N SER A 255 14.41 -10.84 14.79
CA SER A 255 14.40 -12.26 15.10
C SER A 255 13.12 -12.89 14.57
N GLY A 256 13.17 -14.08 14.00
CA GLY A 256 12.00 -14.77 13.43
C GLY A 256 11.19 -13.87 12.51
N ASN A 257 9.91 -13.68 12.81
CA ASN A 257 8.98 -12.85 12.05
C ASN A 257 8.99 -11.36 12.46
N HIS A 258 9.82 -10.97 13.43
CA HIS A 258 9.86 -9.64 14.00
C HIS A 258 10.87 -8.75 13.29
N ASN A 259 10.43 -7.53 12.90
CA ASN A 259 11.23 -6.60 12.14
C ASN A 259 11.13 -5.18 12.70
N LEU A 260 12.15 -4.37 12.44
CA LEU A 260 12.08 -2.92 12.45
C LEU A 260 11.76 -2.43 11.04
N LEU A 261 10.71 -1.66 10.89
CA LEU A 261 10.29 -1.05 9.63
C LEU A 261 10.70 0.41 9.58
N LEU A 262 11.37 0.81 8.52
CA LEU A 262 11.62 2.21 8.18
C LEU A 262 11.01 2.51 6.82
N ARG A 263 10.18 3.57 6.74
CA ARG A 263 9.52 4.02 5.52
C ARG A 263 9.60 5.52 5.39
N GLY A 264 9.99 6.01 4.23
CA GLY A 264 9.98 7.42 3.84
C GLY A 264 9.05 7.65 2.66
N LEU A 265 8.40 8.80 2.63
CA LEU A 265 7.53 9.23 1.56
C LEU A 265 7.69 10.75 1.38
N SER A 266 7.98 11.22 0.16
CA SER A 266 8.03 12.65 -0.15
C SER A 266 7.45 12.88 -1.54
N TYR A 267 6.51 13.81 -1.64
CA TYR A 267 5.88 14.16 -2.91
C TYR A 267 5.50 15.63 -2.96
N GLY A 268 5.40 16.17 -4.16
CA GLY A 268 5.04 17.56 -4.31
C GLY A 268 4.84 18.02 -5.75
N ASN A 269 4.33 19.23 -5.85
CA ASN A 269 4.18 19.97 -7.11
C ASN A 269 4.90 21.31 -7.00
N LEU A 270 5.73 21.62 -7.99
CA LEU A 270 6.37 22.93 -8.14
C LEU A 270 5.69 23.63 -9.30
N TYR A 271 4.85 24.61 -9.01
CA TYR A 271 4.13 25.38 -10.00
C TYR A 271 4.92 26.61 -10.43
N ASP A 272 4.87 26.91 -11.74
CA ASP A 272 5.44 28.11 -12.33
C ASP A 272 4.66 29.36 -11.91
N LYS A 273 3.32 29.27 -11.85
CA LYS A 273 2.45 30.40 -11.53
C LYS A 273 2.38 30.69 -10.03
N HIS A 274 2.35 31.97 -9.72
CA HIS A 274 2.05 32.49 -8.38
C HIS A 274 1.11 33.68 -8.51
N LYS A 275 0.47 34.05 -7.41
CA LYS A 275 -0.38 35.25 -7.34
C LYS A 275 0.39 36.38 -6.67
N GLU A 276 0.57 37.47 -7.38
CA GLU A 276 1.05 38.71 -6.79
C GLU A 276 0.02 39.25 -5.81
N ALA A 277 0.42 39.46 -4.56
CA ALA A 277 -0.42 40.01 -3.51
C ALA A 277 0.41 40.85 -2.55
N LYS A 278 -0.16 41.94 -2.04
CA LYS A 278 0.46 42.74 -0.99
C LYS A 278 -0.03 42.23 0.39
N PRO A 279 0.83 42.07 1.40
CA PRO A 279 2.27 42.39 1.41
C PRO A 279 3.18 41.27 0.85
N LYS A 280 2.68 40.06 0.54
CA LYS A 280 3.48 38.91 0.08
C LYS A 280 2.78 38.13 -1.01
N ASN A 281 3.52 37.69 -2.02
CA ASN A 281 3.05 36.83 -3.07
C ASN A 281 2.57 35.47 -2.52
N ILE A 282 1.56 34.86 -3.18
CA ILE A 282 1.04 33.54 -2.86
C ILE A 282 1.62 32.55 -3.86
N TYR A 283 2.38 31.57 -3.36
CA TYR A 283 2.94 30.46 -4.13
C TYR A 283 2.12 29.19 -3.90
N TYR A 284 1.70 28.56 -4.96
CA TYR A 284 0.83 27.36 -4.90
C TYR A 284 1.60 26.05 -4.76
N SER A 285 2.93 26.08 -4.94
CA SER A 285 3.79 24.90 -4.80
C SER A 285 3.66 24.27 -3.43
N ASP A 286 3.56 22.94 -3.40
CA ASP A 286 3.37 22.12 -2.23
C ASP A 286 4.35 20.94 -2.18
N ASN A 287 4.72 20.56 -0.98
CA ASN A 287 5.51 19.38 -0.68
C ASN A 287 5.06 18.78 0.65
N THR A 288 4.91 17.46 0.69
CA THR A 288 4.69 16.71 1.91
C THR A 288 5.74 15.62 2.03
N SER A 289 6.40 15.56 3.18
CA SER A 289 7.37 14.52 3.52
C SER A 289 6.95 13.83 4.81
N ILE A 290 6.95 12.48 4.80
CA ILE A 290 6.50 11.66 5.90
C ILE A 290 7.55 10.58 6.16
N ILE A 291 7.86 10.36 7.43
CA ILE A 291 8.72 9.27 7.90
C ILE A 291 7.92 8.42 8.87
N TYR A 292 7.95 7.11 8.66
CA TYR A 292 7.43 6.10 9.55
C TYR A 292 8.58 5.23 10.02
N ALA A 293 8.69 5.01 11.32
CA ALA A 293 9.69 4.11 11.89
C ALA A 293 9.08 3.36 13.05
N GLY A 294 9.12 2.02 13.03
CA GLY A 294 8.50 1.25 14.11
C GLY A 294 8.57 -0.25 13.89
N TYR A 295 7.77 -0.96 14.67
CA TYR A 295 7.73 -2.40 14.70
C TYR A 295 6.89 -2.96 13.54
N ASN A 296 7.34 -4.10 13.00
CA ASN A 296 6.60 -4.90 12.02
C ASN A 296 6.73 -6.40 12.36
N TYR A 297 5.61 -7.09 12.35
CA TYR A 297 5.52 -8.54 12.37
C TYR A 297 5.05 -9.01 11.00
N GLN A 298 5.74 -9.99 10.42
CA GLN A 298 5.39 -10.52 9.11
C GLN A 298 5.59 -12.04 9.09
N ASP A 299 4.51 -12.77 8.79
CA ASP A 299 4.52 -14.20 8.51
C ASP A 299 3.94 -14.47 7.11
N ALA A 300 3.72 -15.72 6.73
CA ALA A 300 3.18 -16.10 5.43
C ALA A 300 1.80 -15.49 5.14
N LYS A 301 0.97 -15.29 6.17
CA LYS A 301 -0.40 -14.79 6.03
C LYS A 301 -0.60 -13.35 6.46
N ASN A 302 0.19 -12.86 7.41
CA ASN A 302 -0.02 -11.59 8.07
C ASN A 302 1.17 -10.65 7.89
N ASP A 303 0.87 -9.37 7.75
CA ASP A 303 1.83 -8.28 7.86
C ASP A 303 1.20 -7.19 8.74
N LEU A 304 1.66 -7.09 9.99
CA LEU A 304 1.20 -6.10 10.97
C LEU A 304 2.31 -5.11 11.23
N SER A 305 2.05 -3.83 11.11
CA SER A 305 3.00 -2.79 11.48
C SER A 305 2.39 -1.76 12.43
N ILE A 306 3.18 -1.31 13.40
CA ILE A 306 2.86 -0.25 14.35
C ILE A 306 3.97 0.77 14.25
N THR A 307 3.67 1.92 13.67
CA THR A 307 4.67 2.91 13.29
C THR A 307 4.31 4.29 13.81
N PRO A 308 5.07 4.88 14.74
CA PRO A 308 5.16 6.33 14.89
C PRO A 308 5.41 6.99 13.53
N LEU A 309 4.87 8.18 13.36
CA LEU A 309 5.08 8.98 12.15
C LEU A 309 5.44 10.42 12.48
N PHE A 310 6.26 10.99 11.63
CA PHE A 310 6.50 12.42 11.55
C PHE A 310 6.20 12.89 10.14
N GLU A 311 5.50 14.01 10.01
CA GLU A 311 5.16 14.62 8.75
C GLU A 311 5.48 16.10 8.75
N ASN A 312 6.05 16.59 7.65
CA ASN A 312 6.26 18.00 7.38
C ASN A 312 5.61 18.39 6.05
N ASN A 313 4.72 19.38 6.11
CA ASN A 313 4.12 19.96 4.92
C ASN A 313 4.71 21.35 4.66
N TYR A 314 5.13 21.55 3.43
CA TYR A 314 5.74 22.79 2.95
C TYR A 314 4.90 23.38 1.83
N THR A 315 4.34 24.56 2.04
CA THR A 315 3.47 25.26 1.08
C THR A 315 3.80 26.75 1.11
N ASN A 316 3.62 27.43 0.01
CA ASN A 316 3.86 28.87 -0.06
C ASN A 316 5.28 29.27 0.42
N ARG A 317 6.29 28.46 0.02
CA ARG A 317 7.72 28.64 0.34
C ARG A 317 8.06 28.63 1.86
N ARG A 318 7.20 27.99 2.67
CA ARG A 318 7.42 27.85 4.13
C ARG A 318 6.78 26.56 4.65
N THR A 319 7.24 26.11 5.79
CA THR A 319 6.56 25.02 6.51
C THR A 319 5.16 25.50 6.92
N SER A 320 4.13 24.86 6.42
CA SER A 320 2.72 25.12 6.78
C SER A 320 2.37 24.46 8.10
N TYR A 321 2.68 23.17 8.21
CA TYR A 321 2.52 22.44 9.47
C TYR A 321 3.54 21.30 9.59
N GLN A 322 3.72 20.86 10.82
CA GLN A 322 4.37 19.62 11.18
C GLN A 322 3.36 18.77 11.94
N SER A 323 3.42 17.46 11.78
CA SER A 323 2.57 16.57 12.55
C SER A 323 3.34 15.39 13.12
N TRP A 324 2.88 14.94 14.26
CA TRP A 324 3.30 13.72 14.93
C TRP A 324 2.11 12.83 15.15
N GLY A 325 2.32 11.55 15.05
CA GLY A 325 1.24 10.59 15.24
C GLY A 325 1.72 9.16 15.24
N GLY A 326 0.77 8.26 15.08
CA GLY A 326 1.02 6.84 14.95
C GLY A 326 0.05 6.21 13.96
N ARG A 327 0.52 5.14 13.33
CA ARG A 327 -0.24 4.36 12.36
C ARG A 327 -0.08 2.88 12.65
N VAL A 328 -1.19 2.16 12.58
CA VAL A 328 -1.25 0.70 12.58
C VAL A 328 -1.75 0.27 11.21
N ASP A 329 -1.03 -0.63 10.56
CA ASP A 329 -1.45 -1.29 9.32
C ASP A 329 -1.44 -2.80 9.55
N TRP A 330 -2.49 -3.50 9.14
CA TRP A 330 -2.57 -4.93 9.11
C TRP A 330 -3.04 -5.41 7.75
N LYS A 331 -2.36 -6.41 7.20
CA LYS A 331 -2.72 -7.11 5.96
C LYS A 331 -2.82 -8.60 6.26
N HIS A 332 -3.78 -9.26 5.63
CA HIS A 332 -3.99 -10.69 5.74
C HIS A 332 -4.26 -11.29 4.36
N ASN A 333 -3.52 -12.33 4.01
CA ASN A 333 -3.73 -13.12 2.82
C ASN A 333 -4.78 -14.20 3.13
N LEU A 334 -6.03 -14.01 2.68
CA LEU A 334 -7.10 -15.00 2.82
C LEU A 334 -6.89 -16.19 1.88
N SER A 335 -6.26 -15.94 0.74
CA SER A 335 -5.81 -16.95 -0.22
C SER A 335 -4.71 -16.33 -1.10
N ASP A 336 -4.09 -17.12 -1.97
CA ASP A 336 -3.10 -16.64 -2.94
C ASP A 336 -3.63 -15.51 -3.82
N ARG A 337 -4.94 -15.44 -4.03
CA ARG A 337 -5.60 -14.43 -4.86
C ARG A 337 -6.21 -13.27 -4.07
N LEU A 338 -6.61 -13.49 -2.82
CA LEU A 338 -7.38 -12.50 -2.05
C LEU A 338 -6.59 -12.03 -0.82
N GLN A 339 -6.29 -10.74 -0.81
CA GLN A 339 -5.70 -10.05 0.33
C GLN A 339 -6.69 -8.99 0.85
N VAL A 340 -6.83 -8.93 2.16
CA VAL A 340 -7.59 -7.89 2.87
C VAL A 340 -6.68 -7.16 3.84
N GLY A 341 -7.05 -5.95 4.22
CA GLY A 341 -6.30 -5.22 5.22
C GLY A 341 -7.10 -4.10 5.86
N MET A 342 -6.57 -3.63 6.96
CA MET A 342 -7.09 -2.47 7.68
C MET A 342 -5.95 -1.56 8.12
N ASN A 343 -6.26 -0.30 8.29
CA ASN A 343 -5.35 0.65 8.89
C ASN A 343 -6.08 1.60 9.83
N ALA A 344 -5.35 2.07 10.83
CA ALA A 344 -5.78 3.13 11.73
C ALA A 344 -4.66 4.12 11.91
N GLN A 345 -4.94 5.41 11.88
CA GLN A 345 -3.96 6.48 12.03
C GLN A 345 -4.51 7.58 12.93
N HIS A 346 -3.66 8.06 13.80
CA HIS A 346 -3.88 9.29 14.57
C HIS A 346 -2.70 10.23 14.35
N LYS A 347 -2.97 11.50 14.09
CA LYS A 347 -1.93 12.54 14.04
C LYS A 347 -2.43 13.85 14.60
N SER A 348 -1.52 14.59 15.22
CA SER A 348 -1.72 15.95 15.72
C SER A 348 -0.89 16.91 14.87
N LEU A 349 -1.53 17.93 14.32
CA LEU A 349 -0.92 18.88 13.40
C LEU A 349 -0.64 20.19 14.13
N SER A 350 0.60 20.68 13.99
CA SER A 350 1.06 21.97 14.51
C SER A 350 1.33 22.93 13.36
N TYR A 351 0.40 23.82 13.07
CA TYR A 351 0.55 24.85 12.05
C TYR A 351 1.58 25.90 12.46
N LYS A 352 2.27 26.47 11.48
CA LYS A 352 3.38 27.40 11.67
C LYS A 352 3.05 28.80 11.14
N GLY A 353 3.76 29.80 11.67
CA GLY A 353 3.63 31.20 11.24
C GLY A 353 2.20 31.73 11.40
N ASP A 354 1.75 32.48 10.41
CA ASP A 354 0.44 33.15 10.40
C ASP A 354 -0.74 32.16 10.38
N LEU A 355 -0.50 30.90 9.99
CA LEU A 355 -1.53 29.86 9.94
C LEU A 355 -1.90 29.38 11.34
N ARG A 356 -1.02 29.50 12.34
CA ARG A 356 -1.23 29.01 13.69
C ARG A 356 -2.48 29.58 14.35
N GLN A 357 -2.78 30.85 14.12
CA GLN A 357 -3.94 31.54 14.71
C GLN A 357 -5.30 31.02 14.17
N TYR A 358 -5.29 30.38 12.97
CA TYR A 358 -6.50 29.85 12.32
C TYR A 358 -6.68 28.35 12.50
N PHE A 359 -5.57 27.64 12.76
CA PHE A 359 -5.55 26.18 12.84
C PHE A 359 -4.95 25.75 14.19
N GLU A 360 -5.76 25.81 15.23
CA GLU A 360 -5.36 25.40 16.56
C GLU A 360 -5.99 24.05 16.93
N GLY A 361 -5.22 23.21 17.64
CA GLY A 361 -5.69 21.93 18.15
C GLY A 361 -6.09 20.92 17.07
N VAL A 362 -5.48 20.99 15.88
CA VAL A 362 -5.85 20.13 14.75
C VAL A 362 -5.40 18.71 15.01
N LYS A 363 -6.36 17.78 15.02
CA LYS A 363 -6.13 16.33 15.12
C LYS A 363 -6.88 15.61 14.00
N GLU A 364 -6.24 14.62 13.41
CA GLU A 364 -6.83 13.77 12.39
C GLU A 364 -6.81 12.31 12.84
N ASN A 365 -7.98 11.67 12.79
CA ASN A 365 -8.14 10.25 13.03
C ASN A 365 -8.66 9.60 11.76
N GLN A 366 -8.00 8.54 11.31
CA GLN A 366 -8.38 7.81 10.10
C GLN A 366 -8.47 6.31 10.41
N ILE A 367 -9.50 5.68 9.85
CA ILE A 367 -9.64 4.22 9.82
C ILE A 367 -9.96 3.84 8.38
N GLY A 368 -9.28 2.80 7.87
CA GLY A 368 -9.49 2.30 6.52
C GLY A 368 -9.57 0.79 6.47
N LEU A 369 -10.40 0.29 5.56
CA LEU A 369 -10.48 -1.11 5.14
C LEU A 369 -10.16 -1.18 3.66
N TYR A 370 -9.41 -2.16 3.23
CA TYR A 370 -9.06 -2.33 1.82
C TYR A 370 -8.89 -3.80 1.48
N GLY A 371 -9.02 -4.10 0.21
CA GLY A 371 -8.77 -5.44 -0.32
C GLY A 371 -8.27 -5.40 -1.74
N SER A 372 -7.63 -6.48 -2.17
CA SER A 372 -7.20 -6.69 -3.54
C SER A 372 -7.38 -8.14 -3.95
N TYR A 373 -7.86 -8.34 -5.17
CA TYR A 373 -8.11 -9.65 -5.75
C TYR A 373 -7.32 -9.80 -7.05
N LEU A 374 -6.55 -10.87 -7.15
CA LEU A 374 -5.80 -11.25 -8.33
C LEU A 374 -6.70 -12.07 -9.26
N ILE A 375 -7.12 -11.47 -10.37
CA ILE A 375 -7.95 -12.15 -11.39
C ILE A 375 -7.09 -13.17 -12.14
N ASP A 376 -5.93 -12.72 -12.60
CA ASP A 376 -4.90 -13.51 -13.27
C ASP A 376 -3.51 -12.91 -12.95
N ALA A 377 -2.42 -13.55 -13.42
CA ALA A 377 -1.05 -13.13 -13.15
C ALA A 377 -0.72 -11.67 -13.54
N LYS A 378 -1.55 -11.04 -14.37
CA LYS A 378 -1.34 -9.68 -14.90
C LYS A 378 -2.41 -8.67 -14.48
N THR A 379 -3.50 -9.14 -13.82
CA THR A 379 -4.67 -8.31 -13.51
C THR A 379 -5.04 -8.35 -12.04
N VAL A 380 -5.02 -7.19 -11.38
CA VAL A 380 -5.43 -7.02 -9.98
C VAL A 380 -6.56 -6.00 -9.91
N VAL A 381 -7.65 -6.35 -9.24
CA VAL A 381 -8.70 -5.41 -8.81
C VAL A 381 -8.52 -5.11 -7.34
N TYR A 382 -8.66 -3.86 -6.95
CA TYR A 382 -8.52 -3.43 -5.57
C TYR A 382 -9.55 -2.37 -5.22
N GLY A 383 -9.85 -2.24 -3.94
CA GLY A 383 -10.75 -1.22 -3.44
C GLY A 383 -10.67 -1.05 -1.93
N GLY A 384 -11.34 -0.02 -1.44
CA GLY A 384 -11.33 0.26 -0.01
C GLY A 384 -12.34 1.31 0.42
N LEU A 385 -12.51 1.38 1.73
CA LEU A 385 -13.34 2.35 2.43
C LEU A 385 -12.48 3.04 3.48
N ASN A 386 -12.57 4.37 3.57
CA ASN A 386 -11.86 5.14 4.58
C ASN A 386 -12.83 6.09 5.28
N TYR A 387 -12.69 6.20 6.58
CA TYR A 387 -13.32 7.20 7.42
C TYR A 387 -12.25 8.10 8.03
N THR A 388 -12.42 9.41 7.89
CA THR A 388 -11.51 10.41 8.48
C THR A 388 -12.30 11.38 9.34
N ARG A 389 -11.83 11.60 10.55
CA ARG A 389 -12.35 12.58 11.50
C ARG A 389 -11.31 13.68 11.73
N ASN A 390 -11.64 14.90 11.30
CA ASN A 390 -10.85 16.09 11.56
C ASN A 390 -11.42 16.87 12.74
N LEU A 391 -10.63 17.07 13.77
CA LEU A 391 -10.94 17.85 14.96
C LEU A 391 -10.13 19.13 14.96
N GLN A 392 -10.74 20.23 15.33
CA GLN A 392 -10.13 21.55 15.48
C GLN A 392 -10.78 22.32 16.62
N SER A 393 -10.13 23.36 17.13
CA SER A 393 -10.74 24.23 18.15
C SER A 393 -12.01 24.88 17.67
N GLN A 394 -12.07 25.29 16.40
CA GLN A 394 -13.27 25.85 15.79
C GLN A 394 -14.19 24.72 15.28
N GLN A 395 -15.42 24.66 15.77
CA GLN A 395 -16.39 23.63 15.39
C GLN A 395 -16.78 23.69 13.91
N THR A 396 -16.82 24.87 13.28
CA THR A 396 -17.12 25.07 11.86
C THR A 396 -16.06 24.43 10.95
N ALA A 397 -14.83 24.27 11.44
CA ALA A 397 -13.72 23.63 10.73
C ALA A 397 -13.63 22.12 10.99
N GLN A 398 -14.33 21.60 12.02
CA GLN A 398 -14.39 20.15 12.25
C GLN A 398 -15.20 19.45 11.17
N SER A 399 -14.76 18.25 10.78
CA SER A 399 -15.43 17.50 9.72
C SER A 399 -15.25 15.99 9.84
N ARG A 400 -16.17 15.27 9.20
CA ARG A 400 -16.11 13.82 8.95
C ARG A 400 -16.10 13.60 7.44
N SER A 401 -15.26 12.68 7.01
CA SER A 401 -15.15 12.31 5.61
C SER A 401 -15.26 10.79 5.45
N TYR A 402 -16.05 10.37 4.50
CA TYR A 402 -16.18 8.99 4.06
C TYR A 402 -15.67 8.92 2.63
N MET A 403 -14.76 8.00 2.36
CA MET A 403 -14.18 7.81 1.03
C MET A 403 -14.27 6.33 0.64
N ALA A 404 -14.74 6.08 -0.57
CA ALA A 404 -14.67 4.78 -1.22
C ALA A 404 -13.78 4.89 -2.45
N ASN A 405 -12.99 3.85 -2.72
CA ASN A 405 -12.20 3.75 -3.93
C ASN A 405 -12.34 2.36 -4.55
N LEU A 406 -12.24 2.32 -5.87
CA LEU A 406 -12.16 1.10 -6.67
C LEU A 406 -11.14 1.32 -7.79
N GLY A 407 -10.33 0.32 -8.07
CA GLY A 407 -9.34 0.40 -9.14
C GLY A 407 -9.00 -0.96 -9.73
N ILE A 408 -8.35 -0.89 -10.88
CA ILE A 408 -7.85 -2.04 -11.61
C ILE A 408 -6.43 -1.74 -12.10
N TYR A 409 -5.54 -2.67 -11.88
CA TYR A 409 -4.21 -2.72 -12.48
C TYR A 409 -4.16 -3.85 -13.49
N ARG A 410 -3.59 -3.59 -14.68
CA ARG A 410 -3.33 -4.62 -15.68
C ARG A 410 -2.01 -4.38 -16.40
N ALA A 411 -1.17 -5.40 -16.42
CA ALA A 411 0.02 -5.46 -17.27
C ALA A 411 -0.33 -6.13 -18.60
N PHE A 412 0.15 -5.57 -19.72
CA PHE A 412 -0.08 -6.06 -21.07
C PHE A 412 1.21 -6.61 -21.68
N ASP A 413 1.12 -7.65 -22.50
CA ASP A 413 2.25 -8.24 -23.21
C ASP A 413 2.95 -7.28 -24.16
N ALA A 414 2.26 -6.21 -24.56
CA ALA A 414 2.82 -5.11 -25.34
C ALA A 414 3.85 -4.26 -24.59
N GLY A 415 4.14 -4.60 -23.31
CA GLY A 415 5.08 -3.85 -22.46
C GLY A 415 4.49 -2.51 -21.98
N LEU A 416 3.20 -2.48 -21.73
CA LEU A 416 2.47 -1.38 -21.11
C LEU A 416 1.80 -1.88 -19.83
N ASN A 417 1.62 -1.01 -18.84
CA ASN A 417 0.74 -1.30 -17.71
C ASN A 417 -0.23 -0.13 -17.51
N ILE A 418 -1.43 -0.45 -17.07
CA ILE A 418 -2.49 0.53 -16.81
C ILE A 418 -2.96 0.35 -15.38
N ASN A 419 -3.00 1.45 -14.64
CA ASN A 419 -3.63 1.52 -13.33
C ASN A 419 -4.72 2.60 -13.38
N ALA A 420 -5.98 2.20 -13.31
CA ALA A 420 -7.14 3.08 -13.31
C ALA A 420 -7.84 3.03 -11.94
N THR A 421 -8.06 4.18 -11.32
CA THR A 421 -8.68 4.31 -10.00
C THR A 421 -9.80 5.35 -10.02
N ALA A 422 -10.95 5.01 -9.48
CA ALA A 422 -12.03 5.94 -9.17
C ALA A 422 -12.19 6.08 -7.65
N LEU A 423 -12.31 7.31 -7.16
CA LEU A 423 -12.56 7.61 -5.76
C LEU A 423 -13.82 8.48 -5.65
N TYR A 424 -14.63 8.18 -4.65
CA TYR A 424 -15.74 9.00 -4.22
C TYR A 424 -15.55 9.39 -2.76
N ARG A 425 -15.58 10.69 -2.45
CA ARG A 425 -15.44 11.21 -1.09
C ARG A 425 -16.63 12.10 -0.75
N GLN A 426 -17.19 11.91 0.42
CA GLN A 426 -18.20 12.78 1.00
C GLN A 426 -17.66 13.37 2.30
N THR A 427 -17.58 14.70 2.38
CA THR A 427 -17.16 15.43 3.58
C THR A 427 -18.32 16.26 4.12
N ARG A 428 -18.54 16.19 5.43
CA ARG A 428 -19.55 16.96 6.13
C ARG A 428 -18.90 17.68 7.32
N HIS A 429 -19.10 18.99 7.37
CA HIS A 429 -18.70 19.79 8.53
C HIS A 429 -19.71 19.64 9.66
N ASP A 430 -19.29 19.91 10.91
CA ASP A 430 -20.14 19.66 12.08
C ASP A 430 -21.01 20.84 12.47
N ALA A 431 -20.60 22.06 12.18
CA ALA A 431 -21.34 23.26 12.54
C ALA A 431 -21.61 24.16 11.33
N GLN A 432 -22.66 24.95 11.43
CA GLN A 432 -23.01 25.97 10.45
C GLN A 432 -21.97 27.10 10.47
N ASP A 433 -21.53 27.52 9.30
CA ASP A 433 -20.77 28.73 9.12
C ASP A 433 -21.71 29.84 8.66
N LEU A 434 -21.89 30.85 9.50
CA LEU A 434 -22.79 31.95 9.24
C LEU A 434 -22.35 32.81 8.04
N PHE A 435 -21.03 32.91 7.82
CA PHE A 435 -20.47 33.63 6.69
C PHE A 435 -20.71 32.89 5.36
N LEU A 436 -20.57 31.56 5.39
CA LEU A 436 -20.79 30.71 4.22
C LEU A 436 -22.29 30.43 3.98
N GLY A 437 -23.17 30.78 4.93
CA GLY A 437 -24.61 30.65 4.79
C GLY A 437 -25.14 29.25 5.05
N GLY A 438 -24.38 28.35 5.70
CA GLY A 438 -24.91 27.03 5.98
C GLY A 438 -23.90 25.99 6.51
N LEU A 439 -24.39 24.77 6.67
CA LEU A 439 -23.60 23.60 7.03
C LEU A 439 -22.95 23.01 5.76
N ARG A 440 -21.65 23.14 5.63
CA ARG A 440 -20.91 22.69 4.45
C ARG A 440 -20.93 21.15 4.29
N LYS A 441 -21.24 20.72 3.07
CA LYS A 441 -21.24 19.33 2.61
C LYS A 441 -20.64 19.26 1.23
N ASP A 442 -19.53 18.56 1.09
CA ASP A 442 -18.82 18.37 -0.18
C ASP A 442 -18.96 16.92 -0.66
N ARG A 443 -19.06 16.76 -1.98
CA ARG A 443 -19.02 15.48 -2.69
C ARG A 443 -17.95 15.57 -3.77
N GLN A 444 -16.90 14.78 -3.64
CA GLN A 444 -15.78 14.78 -4.54
C GLN A 444 -15.71 13.46 -5.30
N GLN A 445 -15.54 13.55 -6.61
CA GLN A 445 -15.25 12.43 -7.50
C GLN A 445 -13.87 12.65 -8.10
N ILE A 446 -13.01 11.64 -8.02
CA ILE A 446 -11.65 11.71 -8.53
C ILE A 446 -11.41 10.47 -9.40
N TYR A 447 -10.97 10.70 -10.63
CA TYR A 447 -10.59 9.67 -11.59
C TYR A 447 -9.12 9.80 -11.88
N ILE A 448 -8.38 8.70 -11.76
CA ILE A 448 -6.94 8.66 -11.95
C ILE A 448 -6.60 7.55 -12.92
N LEU A 449 -5.76 7.87 -13.90
CA LEU A 449 -5.22 6.92 -14.85
C LEU A 449 -3.69 7.08 -14.87
N ASN A 450 -3.00 5.99 -14.58
CA ASN A 450 -1.57 5.85 -14.79
C ASN A 450 -1.33 4.86 -15.92
N VAL A 451 -0.52 5.25 -16.91
CA VAL A 451 -0.06 4.37 -17.98
C VAL A 451 1.45 4.29 -17.91
N GLY A 452 1.94 3.19 -17.35
CA GLY A 452 3.36 2.88 -17.34
C GLY A 452 3.78 2.25 -18.67
N MET A 453 4.97 2.59 -19.13
CA MET A 453 5.50 2.17 -20.42
C MET A 453 6.85 1.43 -20.26
N PRO A 454 6.90 0.25 -19.60
CA PRO A 454 8.12 -0.54 -19.41
C PRO A 454 8.86 -0.86 -20.72
N ARG A 455 8.13 -1.00 -21.84
CA ARG A 455 8.74 -1.21 -23.17
C ARG A 455 9.74 -0.11 -23.56
N PHE A 456 9.53 1.11 -23.07
CA PHE A 456 10.38 2.27 -23.34
C PHE A 456 11.33 2.56 -22.17
N ALA A 457 11.51 1.60 -21.25
CA ALA A 457 12.45 1.77 -20.14
C ALA A 457 13.90 1.86 -20.64
N PHE A 458 14.62 2.83 -20.11
CA PHE A 458 16.06 3.01 -20.35
C PHE A 458 16.80 3.07 -19.02
N GLN A 459 17.79 2.20 -18.83
CA GLN A 459 18.55 2.07 -17.58
C GLN A 459 17.67 1.89 -16.31
N GLY A 460 16.53 1.18 -16.46
CA GLY A 460 15.58 0.96 -15.38
C GLY A 460 14.66 2.15 -15.08
N ILE A 461 14.71 3.21 -15.90
CA ILE A 461 13.80 4.37 -15.82
C ILE A 461 12.66 4.16 -16.78
N THR A 462 11.44 4.10 -16.25
CA THR A 462 10.21 3.86 -17.00
C THR A 462 9.43 5.16 -17.18
N PRO A 463 9.05 5.54 -18.40
CA PRO A 463 8.11 6.64 -18.62
C PRO A 463 6.70 6.26 -18.16
N ASN A 464 6.01 7.21 -17.50
CA ASN A 464 4.64 7.06 -17.00
C ASN A 464 3.81 8.27 -17.37
N LEU A 465 2.64 8.06 -17.99
CA LEU A 465 1.64 9.10 -18.21
C LEU A 465 0.65 9.08 -17.04
N TYR A 466 0.53 10.20 -16.35
CA TYR A 466 -0.40 10.42 -15.25
C TYR A 466 -1.51 11.36 -15.67
N LEU A 467 -2.76 10.97 -15.47
CA LEU A 467 -3.94 11.79 -15.67
C LEU A 467 -4.81 11.72 -14.42
N LYS A 468 -5.20 12.86 -13.87
CA LYS A 468 -6.16 12.96 -12.76
C LYS A 468 -7.22 13.99 -13.09
N HIS A 469 -8.48 13.63 -12.89
CA HIS A 469 -9.60 14.55 -13.01
C HIS A 469 -10.42 14.55 -11.72
N THR A 470 -10.69 15.76 -11.21
CA THR A 470 -11.40 15.95 -9.93
C THR A 470 -12.63 16.83 -10.19
N PHE A 471 -13.78 16.34 -9.72
CA PHE A 471 -15.01 17.12 -9.55
C PHE A 471 -15.28 17.30 -8.07
N ASN A 472 -15.40 18.52 -7.61
CA ASN A 472 -15.87 18.84 -6.27
C ASN A 472 -17.21 19.57 -6.35
N ASN A 473 -18.28 18.95 -5.85
CA ASN A 473 -19.59 19.55 -5.70
C ASN A 473 -19.83 19.86 -4.23
N SER A 474 -20.26 21.08 -3.94
CA SER A 474 -20.59 21.53 -2.59
C SER A 474 -22.00 22.08 -2.57
N ASN A 475 -22.68 22.00 -1.41
CA ASN A 475 -23.93 22.73 -1.19
C ASN A 475 -23.70 24.24 -1.02
N ILE A 476 -22.44 24.66 -0.84
CA ILE A 476 -22.00 26.05 -0.87
C ILE A 476 -21.21 26.21 -2.19
N ASP A 477 -21.93 26.09 -3.29
CA ASP A 477 -21.38 25.94 -4.64
C ASP A 477 -20.60 27.16 -5.08
N TRP A 478 -21.04 28.35 -4.75
CA TRP A 478 -20.34 29.59 -5.06
C TRP A 478 -18.90 29.64 -4.56
N ALA A 479 -18.58 28.95 -3.42
CA ALA A 479 -17.26 28.97 -2.80
C ALA A 479 -16.43 27.70 -3.07
N PHE A 480 -17.07 26.52 -3.14
CA PHE A 480 -16.35 25.25 -3.05
C PHE A 480 -16.58 24.31 -4.24
N LYS A 481 -17.44 24.64 -5.19
CA LYS A 481 -17.62 23.83 -6.39
C LYS A 481 -16.50 24.14 -7.37
N TYR A 482 -15.72 23.12 -7.74
CA TYR A 482 -14.66 23.29 -8.74
C TYR A 482 -14.42 22.01 -9.55
N LYS A 483 -13.72 22.18 -10.67
CA LYS A 483 -13.18 21.10 -11.50
C LYS A 483 -11.68 21.32 -11.66
N GLN A 484 -10.94 20.21 -11.73
CA GLN A 484 -9.49 20.24 -11.88
C GLN A 484 -9.03 19.07 -12.74
N THR A 485 -8.17 19.32 -13.70
CA THR A 485 -7.49 18.30 -14.50
C THR A 485 -5.99 18.45 -14.33
N GLU A 486 -5.33 17.36 -14.00
CA GLU A 486 -3.89 17.25 -13.87
C GLU A 486 -3.39 16.22 -14.88
N VAL A 487 -2.40 16.58 -15.68
CA VAL A 487 -1.71 15.70 -16.63
C VAL A 487 -0.22 15.82 -16.40
N ALA A 488 0.51 14.71 -16.34
CA ALA A 488 1.97 14.74 -16.23
C ALA A 488 2.60 13.55 -16.97
N LEU A 489 3.73 13.80 -17.59
CA LEU A 489 4.65 12.78 -18.06
C LEU A 489 5.77 12.67 -17.03
N LYS A 490 5.87 11.50 -16.39
CA LYS A 490 6.84 11.21 -15.32
C LYS A 490 7.87 10.18 -15.79
N LEU A 491 9.07 10.31 -15.33
CA LEU A 491 10.13 9.31 -15.42
C LEU A 491 10.29 8.67 -14.04
N GLU A 492 10.07 7.36 -13.95
CA GLU A 492 10.09 6.62 -12.70
C GLU A 492 11.20 5.57 -12.71
N LYS A 493 11.96 5.52 -11.62
CA LYS A 493 12.90 4.43 -11.33
C LYS A 493 12.46 3.72 -10.05
N ARG A 494 12.31 2.39 -10.15
CA ARG A 494 12.12 1.48 -9.00
C ARG A 494 13.43 0.81 -8.64
N PHE A 495 13.66 0.59 -7.37
CA PHE A 495 14.87 -0.04 -6.84
C PHE A 495 14.59 -0.81 -5.55
#